data_5cf9d0f17ea7b5369db48292cb09b460
#
_entry.id   5cf9d0f17ea7b5369db48292cb09b460
#
_cell.length_a   1.000
_cell.length_b   1.000
_cell.length_c   1.000
_cell.angle_alpha   90.00
_cell.angle_beta   90.00
_cell.angle_gamma   90.00
#
_symmetry.space_group_name_H-M   'P 1'
#
loop_
_entity.id
_entity.type
_entity.pdbx_description
1 polymer ?
#
loop_
_entity_poly.entity_id
_entity_poly.type
_entity_poly.pdbx_seq_one_letter_code
_entity_poly.pdbx_strand_id
1 'polypeptide(L)'
;MKIILSFLFLSISVIAAAQRGGVTESELKKLVGSWAGTLTYTDYSDDKTQSTLPAKLEIVDLKDSLGFNYTYTEPNGKLVTDKSSLRFYTEGDKLGIDGETYFLSAVRRRGIRLTLIADKDATDNNKEAEIRKIITIGPSTLNIIKQVKYKGAKDYFIRNKTELQKK
;
A
#
# COMPACT_ATOMS: atom_id res chain seq x y z
N MET A 1 26.55 57.08 33.34
CA MET A 1 27.12 55.84 32.73
C MET A 1 25.96 54.81 32.60
N LYS A 2 25.33 54.67 31.42
CA LYS A 2 24.19 53.78 31.20
C LYS A 2 24.71 52.52 30.52
N ILE A 3 24.63 51.39 31.22
CA ILE A 3 24.97 50.06 30.69
C ILE A 3 23.76 49.50 29.96
N ILE A 4 23.89 49.39 28.62
CA ILE A 4 22.86 48.75 27.80
C ILE A 4 23.22 47.26 27.76
N LEU A 5 22.38 46.45 28.39
CA LEU A 5 22.49 44.97 28.39
C LEU A 5 21.78 44.47 27.15
N SER A 6 22.51 44.14 26.08
CA SER A 6 21.94 43.50 24.86
C SER A 6 21.70 42.01 25.14
N PHE A 7 20.46 41.63 25.27
CA PHE A 7 20.03 40.24 25.28
C PHE A 7 20.06 39.70 23.82
N LEU A 8 21.05 38.88 23.52
CA LEU A 8 21.14 38.13 22.26
C LEU A 8 20.23 36.92 22.37
N PHE A 9 19.02 36.98 21.79
CA PHE A 9 18.12 35.84 21.64
C PHE A 9 18.68 34.90 20.58
N LEU A 10 19.35 33.82 21.02
CA LEU A 10 19.76 32.71 20.15
C LEU A 10 18.55 31.84 19.84
N SER A 11 17.87 32.10 18.72
CA SER A 11 16.79 31.25 18.21
C SER A 11 17.37 29.94 17.66
N ILE A 12 17.35 28.90 18.49
CA ILE A 12 17.65 27.53 18.06
C ILE A 12 16.47 27.06 17.23
N SER A 13 16.60 27.17 15.91
CA SER A 13 15.69 26.53 14.95
C SER A 13 15.91 25.01 15.04
N VAL A 14 15.10 24.30 15.81
CA VAL A 14 15.04 22.84 15.77
C VAL A 14 14.44 22.46 14.43
N ILE A 15 15.31 22.17 13.46
CA ILE A 15 14.90 21.50 12.22
C ILE A 15 14.47 20.09 12.64
N ALA A 16 13.17 19.90 12.88
CA ALA A 16 12.59 18.59 12.99
C ALA A 16 12.71 17.94 11.59
N ALA A 17 13.85 17.27 11.36
CA ALA A 17 13.97 16.34 10.27
C ALA A 17 12.88 15.29 10.49
N ALA A 18 11.78 15.42 9.77
CA ALA A 18 10.76 14.37 9.69
C ALA A 18 11.48 13.15 9.12
N GLN A 19 12.00 12.30 10.02
CA GLN A 19 12.51 10.99 9.64
C GLN A 19 11.38 10.34 8.87
N ARG A 20 11.59 10.12 7.58
CA ARG A 20 10.75 9.23 6.77
C ARG A 20 11.00 7.84 7.34
N GLY A 21 10.39 7.56 8.50
CA GLY A 21 10.46 6.26 9.11
C GLY A 21 9.86 5.27 8.13
N GLY A 22 10.67 4.31 7.67
CA GLY A 22 10.22 3.21 6.85
C GLY A 22 9.11 2.41 7.55
N VAL A 23 8.55 1.45 6.85
CA VAL A 23 7.63 0.48 7.45
C VAL A 23 8.42 -0.61 8.16
N THR A 24 7.95 -1.04 9.32
CA THR A 24 8.56 -2.12 10.09
C THR A 24 7.87 -3.46 9.82
N GLU A 25 8.63 -4.54 9.96
CA GLU A 25 8.09 -5.90 9.88
C GLU A 25 6.93 -6.13 10.86
N SER A 26 7.06 -5.63 12.10
CA SER A 26 6.03 -5.77 13.14
C SER A 26 4.72 -5.06 12.79
N GLU A 27 4.79 -3.95 12.03
CA GLU A 27 3.60 -3.28 11.51
C GLU A 27 2.90 -4.12 10.44
N LEU A 28 3.67 -4.76 9.55
CA LEU A 28 3.13 -5.61 8.48
C LEU A 28 2.60 -6.94 9.01
N LYS A 29 3.24 -7.54 10.01
CA LYS A 29 2.76 -8.80 10.63
C LYS A 29 1.40 -8.69 11.31
N LYS A 30 0.91 -7.47 11.60
CA LYS A 30 -0.48 -7.24 12.05
C LYS A 30 -1.53 -7.65 11.01
N LEU A 31 -1.13 -7.79 9.75
CA LEU A 31 -1.99 -8.26 8.66
C LEU A 31 -2.32 -9.76 8.77
N VAL A 32 -1.51 -10.56 9.45
CA VAL A 32 -1.72 -12.01 9.57
C VAL A 32 -3.11 -12.33 10.10
N GLY A 33 -3.78 -13.27 9.45
CA GLY A 33 -5.12 -13.76 9.77
C GLY A 33 -6.08 -13.74 8.60
N SER A 34 -7.36 -13.96 8.91
CA SER A 34 -8.42 -14.13 7.92
C SER A 34 -9.20 -12.83 7.73
N TRP A 35 -9.49 -12.50 6.49
CA TRP A 35 -10.15 -11.29 6.03
C TRP A 35 -11.26 -11.62 5.05
N ALA A 36 -12.30 -10.80 4.99
CA ALA A 36 -13.35 -10.93 3.98
C ALA A 36 -13.91 -9.55 3.58
N GLY A 37 -14.37 -9.46 2.36
CA GLY A 37 -14.91 -8.23 1.78
C GLY A 37 -15.10 -8.35 0.28
N THR A 38 -14.58 -7.37 -0.47
CA THR A 38 -14.76 -7.28 -1.92
C THR A 38 -13.47 -6.95 -2.65
N LEU A 39 -13.37 -7.43 -3.90
CA LEU A 39 -12.47 -6.96 -4.94
C LEU A 39 -13.27 -6.21 -5.98
N THR A 40 -12.94 -4.96 -6.26
CA THR A 40 -13.40 -4.22 -7.44
C THR A 40 -12.24 -4.11 -8.41
N TYR A 41 -12.44 -4.45 -9.68
CA TYR A 41 -11.42 -4.32 -10.72
C TYR A 41 -11.99 -3.65 -11.96
N THR A 42 -11.10 -2.98 -12.70
CA THR A 42 -11.41 -2.37 -14.00
C THR A 42 -11.00 -3.34 -15.10
N ASP A 43 -11.91 -3.60 -16.03
CA ASP A 43 -11.69 -4.54 -17.14
C ASP A 43 -10.52 -4.07 -18.02
N TYR A 44 -9.68 -5.03 -18.40
CA TYR A 44 -8.52 -4.77 -19.27
C TYR A 44 -8.90 -4.54 -20.74
N SER A 45 -10.12 -4.93 -21.14
CA SER A 45 -10.58 -4.77 -22.52
C SER A 45 -10.89 -3.32 -22.89
N ASP A 46 -11.39 -2.53 -21.92
CA ASP A 46 -11.81 -1.14 -22.17
C ASP A 46 -11.20 -0.12 -21.20
N ASP A 47 -10.51 -0.57 -20.15
CA ASP A 47 -9.93 0.26 -19.07
C ASP A 47 -10.98 1.15 -18.36
N LYS A 48 -12.27 0.79 -18.40
CA LYS A 48 -13.39 1.58 -17.87
C LYS A 48 -14.41 0.79 -17.07
N THR A 49 -14.88 -0.34 -17.61
CA THR A 49 -15.91 -1.16 -17.00
C THR A 49 -15.39 -1.74 -15.67
N GLN A 50 -16.18 -1.57 -14.60
CA GLN A 50 -15.82 -2.09 -13.29
C GLN A 50 -16.71 -3.25 -12.90
N SER A 51 -16.12 -4.26 -12.28
CA SER A 51 -16.79 -5.41 -11.69
C SER A 51 -16.38 -5.57 -10.24
N THR A 52 -17.32 -5.97 -9.39
CA THR A 52 -17.08 -6.21 -7.96
C THR A 52 -17.43 -7.64 -7.60
N LEU A 53 -16.48 -8.34 -6.96
CA LEU A 53 -16.61 -9.73 -6.53
C LEU A 53 -16.47 -9.83 -5.01
N PRO A 54 -17.21 -10.75 -4.35
CA PRO A 54 -16.88 -11.16 -2.99
C PRO A 54 -15.47 -11.73 -2.91
N ALA A 55 -14.72 -11.30 -1.91
CA ALA A 55 -13.32 -11.70 -1.71
C ALA A 55 -13.10 -12.21 -0.28
N LYS A 56 -12.30 -13.26 -0.17
CA LYS A 56 -11.70 -13.72 1.08
C LYS A 56 -10.19 -13.68 0.91
N LEU A 57 -9.49 -13.38 1.98
CA LEU A 57 -8.03 -13.36 2.02
C LEU A 57 -7.54 -14.00 3.31
N GLU A 58 -6.66 -14.98 3.17
CA GLU A 58 -5.89 -15.53 4.29
C GLU A 58 -4.45 -15.04 4.18
N ILE A 59 -3.97 -14.36 5.22
CA ILE A 59 -2.59 -13.86 5.28
C ILE A 59 -1.81 -14.68 6.28
N VAL A 60 -0.71 -15.27 5.82
CA VAL A 60 0.18 -16.12 6.61
C VAL A 60 1.59 -15.53 6.72
N ASP A 61 2.24 -15.75 7.85
CA ASP A 61 3.63 -15.35 8.07
C ASP A 61 4.57 -16.41 7.47
N LEU A 62 5.44 -15.97 6.58
CA LEU A 62 6.46 -16.78 5.90
C LEU A 62 7.89 -16.41 6.35
N LYS A 63 8.05 -15.85 7.55
CA LYS A 63 9.28 -15.34 8.18
C LYS A 63 9.71 -13.96 7.63
N ASP A 64 10.23 -13.90 6.40
CA ASP A 64 10.74 -12.68 5.74
C ASP A 64 9.69 -12.00 4.84
N SER A 65 8.50 -12.58 4.76
CA SER A 65 7.40 -12.13 3.92
C SER A 65 6.06 -12.56 4.48
N LEU A 66 4.99 -12.01 3.92
CA LEU A 66 3.62 -12.46 4.13
C LEU A 66 3.11 -13.11 2.86
N GLY A 67 2.49 -14.28 3.00
CA GLY A 67 1.76 -14.94 1.92
C GLY A 67 0.30 -14.52 1.94
N PHE A 68 -0.23 -14.14 0.80
CA PHE A 68 -1.61 -13.71 0.59
C PHE A 68 -2.33 -14.74 -0.26
N ASN A 69 -3.30 -15.45 0.31
CA ASN A 69 -4.11 -16.45 -0.39
C ASN A 69 -5.51 -15.88 -0.58
N TYR A 70 -5.80 -15.43 -1.78
CA TYR A 70 -7.12 -14.89 -2.15
C TYR A 70 -8.06 -15.97 -2.64
N THR A 71 -9.35 -15.80 -2.35
CA THR A 71 -10.45 -16.54 -2.96
C THR A 71 -11.53 -15.56 -3.36
N TYR A 72 -11.86 -15.55 -4.63
CA TYR A 72 -12.93 -14.72 -5.21
C TYR A 72 -14.10 -15.59 -5.61
N THR A 73 -15.31 -15.05 -5.52
CA THR A 73 -16.51 -15.73 -6.01
C THR A 73 -17.02 -15.00 -7.25
N GLU A 74 -16.92 -15.65 -8.40
CA GLU A 74 -17.47 -15.13 -9.66
C GLU A 74 -19.01 -15.07 -9.64
N PRO A 75 -19.65 -14.28 -10.52
CA PRO A 75 -21.12 -14.18 -10.59
C PRO A 75 -21.84 -15.50 -10.83
N ASN A 76 -21.19 -16.46 -11.47
CA ASN A 76 -21.70 -17.82 -11.71
C ASN A 76 -21.50 -18.78 -10.50
N GLY A 77 -20.97 -18.25 -9.36
CA GLY A 77 -20.70 -19.02 -8.15
C GLY A 77 -19.36 -19.78 -8.17
N LYS A 78 -18.57 -19.73 -9.26
CA LYS A 78 -17.26 -20.36 -9.34
C LYS A 78 -16.27 -19.67 -8.39
N LEU A 79 -15.48 -20.46 -7.68
CA LEU A 79 -14.38 -19.96 -6.86
C LEU A 79 -13.09 -19.87 -7.69
N VAL A 80 -12.47 -18.72 -7.65
CA VAL A 80 -11.15 -18.46 -8.23
C VAL A 80 -10.18 -18.16 -7.12
N THR A 81 -9.02 -18.79 -7.12
CA THR A 81 -7.95 -18.56 -6.13
C THR A 81 -6.79 -17.86 -6.78
N ASP A 82 -6.16 -16.96 -6.04
CA ASP A 82 -4.95 -16.27 -6.45
C ASP A 82 -3.98 -16.19 -5.26
N LYS A 83 -2.70 -16.14 -5.54
CA LYS A 83 -1.65 -16.04 -4.53
C LYS A 83 -0.78 -14.84 -4.81
N SER A 84 -0.48 -14.11 -3.75
CA SER A 84 0.39 -12.95 -3.77
C SER A 84 1.35 -13.02 -2.58
N SER A 85 2.41 -12.23 -2.59
CA SER A 85 3.35 -12.13 -1.48
C SER A 85 3.73 -10.69 -1.21
N LEU A 86 3.99 -10.38 0.05
CA LEU A 86 4.51 -9.11 0.50
C LEU A 86 5.80 -9.35 1.29
N ARG A 87 6.95 -9.01 0.69
CA ARG A 87 8.26 -9.08 1.32
C ARG A 87 8.63 -7.74 1.93
N PHE A 88 9.21 -7.75 3.10
CA PHE A 88 9.75 -6.56 3.74
C PHE A 88 11.27 -6.51 3.57
N TYR A 89 11.80 -5.29 3.49
CA TYR A 89 13.24 -5.04 3.45
C TYR A 89 13.66 -4.34 4.74
N THR A 90 14.85 -4.64 5.21
CA THR A 90 15.38 -4.16 6.51
C THR A 90 15.46 -2.63 6.54
N GLU A 91 15.76 -2.01 5.40
CA GLU A 91 15.85 -0.55 5.25
C GLU A 91 14.49 0.14 5.40
N GLY A 92 13.38 -0.61 5.19
CA GLY A 92 12.01 -0.13 5.33
C GLY A 92 11.57 0.91 4.29
N ASP A 93 12.35 1.12 3.24
CA ASP A 93 12.08 2.06 2.13
C ASP A 93 11.50 1.37 0.87
N LYS A 94 11.40 0.04 0.91
CA LYS A 94 10.94 -0.81 -0.20
C LYS A 94 9.99 -1.88 0.27
N LEU A 95 9.16 -2.36 -0.66
CA LEU A 95 8.33 -3.55 -0.52
C LEU A 95 8.56 -4.46 -1.72
N GLY A 96 8.72 -5.76 -1.47
CA GLY A 96 8.61 -6.78 -2.51
C GLY A 96 7.16 -7.21 -2.63
N ILE A 97 6.55 -7.04 -3.78
CA ILE A 97 5.17 -7.48 -4.02
C ILE A 97 5.21 -8.39 -5.24
N ASP A 98 4.84 -9.65 -5.06
CA ASP A 98 4.84 -10.66 -6.14
C ASP A 98 6.20 -10.84 -6.82
N GLY A 99 7.28 -10.79 -6.04
CA GLY A 99 8.66 -10.89 -6.54
C GLY A 99 9.23 -9.62 -7.13
N GLU A 100 8.44 -8.56 -7.24
CA GLU A 100 8.84 -7.27 -7.79
C GLU A 100 9.09 -6.23 -6.71
N THR A 101 10.09 -5.36 -6.90
CA THR A 101 10.44 -4.32 -5.94
C THR A 101 9.69 -3.03 -6.23
N TYR A 102 8.99 -2.52 -5.22
CA TYR A 102 8.33 -1.21 -5.19
C TYR A 102 9.06 -0.29 -4.20
N PHE A 103 9.23 0.99 -4.56
CA PHE A 103 9.81 2.00 -3.69
C PHE A 103 8.72 2.72 -2.91
N LEU A 104 8.87 2.83 -1.58
CA LEU A 104 7.93 3.55 -0.75
C LEU A 104 8.07 5.07 -0.97
N SER A 105 7.10 5.66 -1.63
CA SER A 105 7.00 7.12 -1.80
C SER A 105 6.38 7.81 -0.59
N ALA A 106 5.57 7.09 0.19
CA ALA A 106 5.07 7.59 1.47
C ALA A 106 4.73 6.48 2.47
N VAL A 107 5.02 6.75 3.73
CA VAL A 107 4.53 5.99 4.90
C VAL A 107 3.82 6.98 5.82
N ARG A 108 2.52 6.82 5.99
CA ARG A 108 1.68 7.74 6.78
C ARG A 108 1.06 7.01 7.94
N ARG A 109 1.26 7.53 9.14
CA ARG A 109 0.64 7.02 10.37
C ARG A 109 -0.34 8.06 10.91
N ARG A 110 -1.60 7.67 11.06
CA ARG A 110 -2.65 8.51 11.66
C ARG A 110 -3.36 7.72 12.75
N GLY A 111 -3.00 7.97 14.00
CA GLY A 111 -3.42 7.14 15.13
C GLY A 111 -2.98 5.69 14.92
N ILE A 112 -3.94 4.78 14.92
CA ILE A 112 -3.70 3.34 14.73
C ILE A 112 -3.75 2.89 13.24
N ARG A 113 -3.94 3.83 12.31
CA ARG A 113 -3.97 3.53 10.87
C ARG A 113 -2.61 3.78 10.24
N LEU A 114 -2.14 2.80 9.47
CA LEU A 114 -0.93 2.88 8.64
C LEU A 114 -1.33 2.90 7.15
N THR A 115 -0.81 3.85 6.39
CA THR A 115 -0.95 3.87 4.93
C THR A 115 0.42 3.86 4.29
N LEU A 116 0.65 2.90 3.40
CA LEU A 116 1.84 2.75 2.59
C LEU A 116 1.49 3.12 1.15
N ILE A 117 2.34 3.92 0.52
CA ILE A 117 2.25 4.21 -0.92
C ILE A 117 3.58 3.78 -1.52
N ALA A 118 3.52 2.85 -2.46
CA ALA A 118 4.70 2.28 -3.10
C ALA A 118 4.53 2.32 -4.63
N ASP A 119 5.54 2.80 -5.31
CA ASP A 119 5.52 3.07 -6.74
C ASP A 119 6.57 2.23 -7.46
N LYS A 120 6.29 1.91 -8.74
CA LYS A 120 7.18 1.18 -9.64
C LYS A 120 6.86 1.52 -11.09
N ASP A 121 7.88 1.72 -11.91
CA ASP A 121 7.75 1.72 -13.37
C ASP A 121 7.65 0.29 -13.89
N ALA A 122 6.64 0.02 -14.67
CA ALA A 122 6.37 -1.32 -15.22
C ALA A 122 5.51 -1.24 -16.48
N THR A 123 4.89 -2.36 -16.86
CA THR A 123 3.85 -2.40 -17.88
C THR A 123 2.51 -2.80 -17.27
N ASP A 124 1.41 -2.24 -17.79
CA ASP A 124 0.05 -2.67 -17.51
C ASP A 124 -0.69 -2.74 -18.84
N ASN A 125 -1.38 -3.85 -19.11
CA ASN A 125 -2.07 -4.08 -20.39
C ASN A 125 -1.16 -3.83 -21.61
N ASN A 126 0.10 -4.31 -21.55
CA ASN A 126 1.16 -4.16 -22.60
C ASN A 126 1.54 -2.69 -22.91
N LYS A 127 1.23 -1.74 -22.01
CA LYS A 127 1.60 -0.33 -22.13
C LYS A 127 2.57 0.07 -21.01
N GLU A 128 3.56 0.89 -21.30
CA GLU A 128 4.42 1.48 -20.26
C GLU A 128 3.58 2.29 -19.25
N ALA A 129 3.79 2.05 -17.98
CA ALA A 129 3.01 2.64 -16.92
C ALA A 129 3.81 2.81 -15.62
N GLU A 130 3.43 3.80 -14.85
CA GLU A 130 3.76 3.89 -13.44
C GLU A 130 2.65 3.18 -12.64
N ILE A 131 3.03 2.16 -11.86
CA ILE A 131 2.11 1.39 -11.00
C ILE A 131 2.29 1.85 -9.57
N ARG A 132 1.19 2.25 -8.95
CA ARG A 132 1.12 2.63 -7.54
C ARG A 132 0.31 1.62 -6.75
N LYS A 133 0.88 1.09 -5.68
CA LYS A 133 0.17 0.30 -4.67
C LYS A 133 -0.08 1.17 -3.43
N ILE A 134 -1.32 1.21 -2.98
CA ILE A 134 -1.71 1.90 -1.73
C ILE A 134 -2.26 0.83 -0.80
N ILE A 135 -1.57 0.61 0.33
CA ILE A 135 -1.99 -0.36 1.35
C ILE A 135 -2.35 0.43 2.59
N THR A 136 -3.62 0.36 3.00
CA THR A 136 -4.10 1.01 4.23
C THR A 136 -4.53 -0.04 5.22
N ILE A 137 -3.85 -0.05 6.37
CA ILE A 137 -4.03 -1.00 7.46
C ILE A 137 -4.67 -0.26 8.63
N GLY A 138 -5.85 -0.70 9.04
CA GLY A 138 -6.52 -0.29 10.28
C GLY A 138 -6.58 -1.45 11.28
N PRO A 139 -7.21 -1.28 12.45
CA PRO A 139 -7.33 -2.34 13.46
C PRO A 139 -8.02 -3.60 12.94
N SER A 140 -9.09 -3.41 12.19
CA SER A 140 -9.90 -4.48 11.59
C SER A 140 -10.18 -4.27 10.10
N THR A 141 -9.49 -3.31 9.45
CA THR A 141 -9.69 -2.97 8.05
C THR A 141 -8.39 -3.10 7.26
N LEU A 142 -8.47 -3.63 6.05
CA LEU A 142 -7.38 -3.69 5.09
C LEU A 142 -7.89 -3.26 3.73
N ASN A 143 -7.30 -2.18 3.19
CA ASN A 143 -7.57 -1.75 1.82
C ASN A 143 -6.29 -1.83 1.01
N ILE A 144 -6.36 -2.48 -0.15
CA ILE A 144 -5.25 -2.60 -1.10
C ILE A 144 -5.74 -2.06 -2.44
N ILE A 145 -5.06 -1.03 -2.96
CA ILE A 145 -5.42 -0.39 -4.22
C ILE A 145 -4.23 -0.47 -5.17
N LYS A 146 -4.45 -0.95 -6.39
CA LYS A 146 -3.54 -0.78 -7.51
C LYS A 146 -4.05 0.37 -8.36
N GLN A 147 -3.24 1.40 -8.50
CA GLN A 147 -3.44 2.49 -9.45
C GLN A 147 -2.44 2.37 -10.60
N VAL A 148 -2.84 2.80 -11.78
CA VAL A 148 -2.03 2.79 -12.99
C VAL A 148 -2.08 4.16 -13.63
N LYS A 149 -0.92 4.66 -14.05
CA LYS A 149 -0.80 5.87 -14.88
C LYS A 149 0.03 5.50 -16.11
N TYR A 150 -0.62 5.44 -17.26
CA TYR A 150 0.08 5.17 -18.53
C TYR A 150 1.03 6.31 -18.87
N LYS A 151 2.12 5.99 -19.54
CA LYS A 151 3.10 6.98 -20.02
C LYS A 151 2.40 8.06 -20.87
N GLY A 152 2.62 9.33 -20.50
CA GLY A 152 1.96 10.48 -21.12
C GLY A 152 0.59 10.83 -20.56
N ALA A 153 -0.03 10.01 -19.71
CA ALA A 153 -1.26 10.36 -19.00
C ALA A 153 -0.96 11.32 -17.83
N LYS A 154 -1.93 12.19 -17.51
CA LYS A 154 -1.81 13.12 -16.38
C LYS A 154 -2.13 12.44 -15.06
N ASP A 155 -3.15 11.60 -15.03
CA ASP A 155 -3.77 11.07 -13.82
C ASP A 155 -3.66 9.56 -13.73
N TYR A 156 -3.68 9.06 -12.48
CA TYR A 156 -3.85 7.65 -12.20
C TYR A 156 -5.32 7.26 -12.30
N PHE A 157 -5.58 6.04 -12.73
CA PHE A 157 -6.87 5.40 -12.54
C PHE A 157 -6.73 4.15 -11.66
N ILE A 158 -7.82 3.71 -11.05
CA ILE A 158 -7.84 2.53 -10.19
C ILE A 158 -7.98 1.29 -11.09
N ARG A 159 -6.94 0.44 -11.11
CA ARG A 159 -6.99 -0.84 -11.80
C ARG A 159 -7.73 -1.90 -10.98
N ASN A 160 -7.42 -1.97 -9.69
CA ASN A 160 -8.17 -2.78 -8.75
C ASN A 160 -8.13 -2.19 -7.33
N LYS A 161 -9.16 -2.55 -6.56
CA LYS A 161 -9.30 -2.17 -5.15
C LYS A 161 -9.88 -3.35 -4.38
N THR A 162 -9.16 -3.78 -3.33
CA THR A 162 -9.63 -4.81 -2.40
C THR A 162 -9.93 -4.13 -1.06
N GLU A 163 -11.15 -4.29 -0.55
CA GLU A 163 -11.63 -3.72 0.71
C GLU A 163 -12.07 -4.86 1.64
N LEU A 164 -11.38 -5.01 2.77
CA LEU A 164 -11.53 -6.17 3.64
C LEU A 164 -11.73 -5.77 5.09
N GLN A 165 -12.48 -6.61 5.81
CA GLN A 165 -12.64 -6.60 7.26
C GLN A 165 -12.02 -7.87 7.84
N LYS A 166 -11.37 -7.75 9.00
CA LYS A 166 -10.81 -8.87 9.74
C LYS A 166 -11.94 -9.72 10.31
N LYS A 167 -11.79 -11.04 10.24
CA LYS A 167 -12.74 -12.01 10.81
C LYS A 167 -12.32 -12.47 12.18
#